data_3183f099661eff98b8d31ff9f210d299
#
_entry.id   3183f099661eff98b8d31ff9f210d299
#
_cell.length_a   1.000
_cell.length_b   1.000
_cell.length_c   1.000
_cell.angle_alpha   90.00
_cell.angle_beta   90.00
_cell.angle_gamma   90.00
#
_symmetry.space_group_name_H-M   'P 1'
#
loop_
_entity.id
_entity.type
_entity.pdbx_description
1 polymer ?
#
loop_
_entity_poly.entity_id
_entity_poly.type
_entity_poly.pdbx_seq_one_letter_code
_entity_poly.pdbx_strand_id
1 'polypeptide(L)'
;MTASFAAFILKYGDPESPLYQKALTFTHAFLEMLTQDMSYGEMGLNGYMVLIDTIREISLGGYDGDALVKALGGKIKKAIGEDETIWEQYGVRPSNFINSPSSVFYEDNAEMVEKELQYLLDTKPKDGVWGITWTWFDNMAQYGDAFILSENWWKGSQAIMNTLFLRNFGKL
;
A
#
# COMPACT_ATOMS: atom_id res chain seq x y z
N MET A 1 7.30 -4.39 5.47
CA MET A 1 7.49 -5.83 5.79
C MET A 1 7.47 -6.11 7.29
N THR A 2 8.33 -5.55 8.13
CA THR A 2 8.41 -5.90 9.56
C THR A 2 7.09 -5.71 10.32
N ALA A 3 6.35 -4.63 10.09
CA ALA A 3 5.05 -4.40 10.71
C ALA A 3 4.01 -5.48 10.32
N SER A 4 4.00 -5.91 9.06
CA SER A 4 3.10 -6.99 8.61
C SER A 4 3.45 -8.34 9.24
N PHE A 5 4.74 -8.63 9.47
CA PHE A 5 5.15 -9.84 10.18
C PHE A 5 4.77 -9.76 11.67
N ALA A 6 4.93 -8.59 12.31
CA ALA A 6 4.45 -8.40 13.68
C ALA A 6 2.94 -8.65 13.77
N ALA A 7 2.15 -8.08 12.87
CA ALA A 7 0.71 -8.32 12.77
C ALA A 7 0.37 -9.81 12.64
N PHE A 8 1.05 -10.53 11.76
CA PHE A 8 0.84 -11.98 11.60
C PHE A 8 1.13 -12.76 12.88
N ILE A 9 2.23 -12.45 13.57
CA ILE A 9 2.61 -13.10 14.83
C ILE A 9 1.59 -12.79 15.93
N LEU A 10 1.13 -11.55 16.02
CA LEU A 10 0.09 -11.16 17.01
C LEU A 10 -1.25 -11.85 16.77
N LYS A 11 -1.59 -12.13 15.50
CA LYS A 11 -2.87 -12.77 15.16
C LYS A 11 -2.84 -14.27 15.35
N TYR A 12 -1.74 -14.93 15.04
CA TYR A 12 -1.67 -16.40 14.95
C TYR A 12 -0.64 -17.03 15.88
N GLY A 13 0.19 -16.25 16.54
CA GLY A 13 1.25 -16.75 17.41
C GLY A 13 0.74 -17.09 18.81
N ASP A 14 1.52 -17.90 19.52
CA ASP A 14 1.31 -18.19 20.93
C ASP A 14 1.69 -16.98 21.79
N PRO A 15 0.74 -16.39 22.55
CA PRO A 15 1.02 -15.22 23.41
C PRO A 15 2.14 -15.41 24.43
N GLU A 16 2.35 -16.66 24.89
CA GLU A 16 3.41 -16.97 25.87
C GLU A 16 4.79 -17.14 25.22
N SER A 17 4.86 -17.17 23.89
CA SER A 17 6.12 -17.36 23.19
C SER A 17 7.02 -16.12 23.21
N PRO A 18 8.37 -16.27 23.29
CA PRO A 18 9.29 -15.15 23.19
C PRO A 18 9.16 -14.37 21.87
N LEU A 19 8.73 -15.04 20.79
CA LEU A 19 8.51 -14.41 19.49
C LEU A 19 7.33 -13.45 19.53
N TYR A 20 6.22 -13.84 20.18
CA TYR A 20 5.04 -12.98 20.37
C TYR A 20 5.40 -11.74 21.20
N GLN A 21 6.14 -11.92 22.32
CA GLN A 21 6.56 -10.82 23.16
C GLN A 21 7.47 -9.83 22.40
N LYS A 22 8.32 -10.35 21.53
CA LYS A 22 9.14 -9.52 20.64
C LYS A 22 8.30 -8.78 19.60
N ALA A 23 7.28 -9.42 19.02
CA ALA A 23 6.34 -8.77 18.10
C ALA A 23 5.56 -7.65 18.79
N LEU A 24 5.12 -7.82 20.03
CA LEU A 24 4.53 -6.75 20.86
C LEU A 24 5.49 -5.57 21.02
N THR A 25 6.74 -5.83 21.38
CA THR A 25 7.75 -4.77 21.54
C THR A 25 7.93 -3.96 20.25
N PHE A 26 8.03 -4.62 19.11
CA PHE A 26 8.10 -3.94 17.81
C PHE A 26 6.83 -3.18 17.48
N THR A 27 5.66 -3.74 17.80
CA THR A 27 4.37 -3.08 17.59
C THR A 27 4.29 -1.78 18.36
N HIS A 28 4.65 -1.76 19.65
CA HIS A 28 4.72 -0.53 20.44
C HIS A 28 5.62 0.52 19.77
N ALA A 29 6.85 0.13 19.39
CA ALA A 29 7.78 1.03 18.74
C ALA A 29 7.22 1.58 17.41
N PHE A 30 6.61 0.75 16.55
CA PHE A 30 6.02 1.19 15.30
C PHE A 30 4.86 2.17 15.51
N LEU A 31 3.99 1.92 16.47
CA LEU A 31 2.85 2.80 16.72
C LEU A 31 3.28 4.14 17.35
N GLU A 32 4.29 4.12 18.21
CA GLU A 32 4.90 5.35 18.68
C GLU A 32 5.50 6.17 17.53
N MET A 33 6.21 5.52 16.61
CA MET A 33 6.77 6.14 15.42
C MET A 33 5.70 6.68 14.47
N LEU A 34 4.55 6.02 14.36
CA LEU A 34 3.43 6.48 13.56
C LEU A 34 2.85 7.80 14.09
N THR A 35 2.75 7.93 15.40
CA THR A 35 2.21 9.13 16.08
C THR A 35 3.20 10.29 16.16
N GLN A 36 4.50 9.99 16.17
CA GLN A 36 5.57 10.96 16.00
C GLN A 36 5.77 11.17 14.49
N ASP A 37 5.89 12.37 14.01
CA ASP A 37 6.02 12.68 12.57
C ASP A 37 7.37 12.20 11.96
N MET A 38 7.69 10.93 12.17
CA MET A 38 8.87 10.28 11.61
C MET A 38 8.53 9.67 10.26
N SER A 39 9.28 10.01 9.22
CA SER A 39 9.08 9.49 7.87
C SER A 39 9.82 8.15 7.70
N TYR A 40 9.07 7.11 7.38
CA TYR A 40 9.61 5.78 7.00
C TYR A 40 9.48 5.48 5.52
N GLY A 41 9.21 6.50 4.71
CA GLY A 41 8.88 6.34 3.31
C GLY A 41 7.48 5.73 3.11
N GLU A 42 6.94 5.96 1.95
CA GLU A 42 5.57 5.60 1.59
C GLU A 42 5.34 4.07 1.58
N MET A 43 6.36 3.30 1.23
CA MET A 43 6.31 1.82 1.20
C MET A 43 6.04 1.18 2.57
N GLY A 44 6.34 1.89 3.68
CA GLY A 44 6.07 1.42 5.03
C GLY A 44 4.60 1.45 5.41
N LEU A 45 3.80 2.35 4.82
CA LEU A 45 2.41 2.62 5.21
C LEU A 45 1.50 1.40 5.07
N ASN A 46 1.66 0.58 4.04
CA ASN A 46 0.92 -0.68 3.89
C ASN A 46 1.16 -1.65 5.06
N GLY A 47 2.36 -1.67 5.63
CA GLY A 47 2.65 -2.46 6.82
C GLY A 47 1.90 -1.97 8.05
N TYR A 48 1.73 -0.65 8.20
CA TYR A 48 0.92 -0.06 9.26
C TYR A 48 -0.57 -0.33 9.07
N MET A 49 -1.09 -0.31 7.84
CA MET A 49 -2.48 -0.68 7.57
C MET A 49 -2.77 -2.07 8.10
N VAL A 50 -1.96 -3.07 7.71
CA VAL A 50 -2.10 -4.46 8.17
C VAL A 50 -2.00 -4.57 9.69
N LEU A 51 -1.06 -3.85 10.30
CA LEU A 51 -0.85 -3.89 11.75
C LEU A 51 -2.04 -3.30 12.51
N ILE A 52 -2.56 -2.14 12.11
CA ILE A 52 -3.69 -1.48 12.75
C ILE A 52 -4.98 -2.30 12.58
N ASP A 53 -5.23 -2.83 11.38
CA ASP A 53 -6.38 -3.71 11.14
C ASP A 53 -6.31 -4.95 12.03
N THR A 54 -5.13 -5.55 12.17
CA THR A 54 -4.93 -6.70 13.07
C THR A 54 -5.17 -6.33 14.52
N ILE A 55 -4.62 -5.21 15.02
CA ILE A 55 -4.84 -4.74 16.40
C ILE A 55 -6.32 -4.56 16.70
N ARG A 56 -7.08 -3.98 15.76
CA ARG A 56 -8.55 -3.81 15.91
C ARG A 56 -9.27 -5.15 15.89
N GLU A 57 -8.91 -6.04 14.98
CA GLU A 57 -9.53 -7.36 14.84
C GLU A 57 -9.35 -8.23 16.10
N ILE A 58 -8.13 -8.29 16.65
CA ILE A 58 -7.86 -9.08 17.88
C ILE A 58 -8.18 -8.31 19.16
N SER A 59 -8.64 -7.07 19.06
CA SER A 59 -8.90 -6.19 20.22
C SER A 59 -7.70 -6.07 21.17
N LEU A 60 -6.52 -5.89 20.61
CA LEU A 60 -5.30 -5.77 21.41
C LEU A 60 -5.36 -4.54 22.30
N GLY A 61 -5.34 -4.76 23.61
CA GLY A 61 -5.47 -3.70 24.62
C GLY A 61 -4.33 -2.66 24.59
N GLY A 62 -4.63 -1.47 25.11
CA GLY A 62 -3.62 -0.40 25.27
C GLY A 62 -3.50 0.54 24.06
N TYR A 63 -4.32 0.39 23.01
CA TYR A 63 -4.30 1.23 21.83
C TYR A 63 -5.68 1.81 21.50
N ASP A 64 -5.69 3.09 21.11
CA ASP A 64 -6.85 3.73 20.49
C ASP A 64 -6.79 3.51 18.97
N GLY A 65 -7.56 2.55 18.47
CA GLY A 65 -7.59 2.17 17.07
C GLY A 65 -8.04 3.30 16.14
N ASP A 66 -8.94 4.17 16.59
CA ASP A 66 -9.44 5.28 15.77
C ASP A 66 -8.40 6.41 15.68
N ALA A 67 -7.69 6.70 16.77
CA ALA A 67 -6.57 7.62 16.76
C ALA A 67 -5.43 7.12 15.84
N LEU A 68 -5.15 5.82 15.83
CA LEU A 68 -4.16 5.21 14.94
C LEU A 68 -4.58 5.30 13.46
N VAL A 69 -5.83 5.02 13.15
CA VAL A 69 -6.37 5.15 11.78
C VAL A 69 -6.28 6.60 11.32
N LYS A 70 -6.62 7.57 12.17
CA LYS A 70 -6.50 8.99 11.86
C LYS A 70 -5.05 9.42 11.59
N ALA A 71 -4.11 8.98 12.43
CA ALA A 71 -2.69 9.27 12.25
C ALA A 71 -2.15 8.69 10.94
N LEU A 72 -2.52 7.43 10.63
CA LEU A 72 -2.16 6.78 9.38
C LEU A 72 -2.79 7.48 8.17
N GLY A 73 -4.07 7.87 8.25
CA GLY A 73 -4.78 8.59 7.19
C GLY A 73 -4.09 9.89 6.78
N GLY A 74 -3.61 10.67 7.74
CA GLY A 74 -2.83 11.87 7.46
C GLY A 74 -1.53 11.59 6.70
N LYS A 75 -0.84 10.49 7.02
CA LYS A 75 0.38 10.08 6.30
C LYS A 75 0.07 9.53 4.91
N ILE A 76 -1.01 8.77 4.75
CA ILE A 76 -1.48 8.27 3.44
C ILE A 76 -1.84 9.44 2.53
N LYS A 77 -2.60 10.42 3.03
CA LYS A 77 -2.96 11.62 2.26
C LYS A 77 -1.72 12.38 1.80
N LYS A 78 -0.75 12.56 2.69
CA LYS A 78 0.54 13.20 2.34
C LYS A 78 1.33 12.39 1.30
N ALA A 79 1.32 11.06 1.39
CA ALA A 79 2.01 10.17 0.46
C ALA A 79 1.37 10.17 -0.94
N ILE A 80 0.05 10.19 -1.02
CA ILE A 80 -0.70 10.32 -2.28
C ILE A 80 -0.40 11.68 -2.94
N GLY A 81 -0.32 12.75 -2.12
CA GLY A 81 -0.06 14.10 -2.61
C GLY A 81 -1.17 14.62 -3.53
N GLU A 82 -0.85 15.67 -4.29
CA GLU A 82 -1.77 16.34 -5.21
C GLU A 82 -1.25 16.34 -6.67
N ASP A 83 -0.05 15.81 -6.89
CA ASP A 83 0.63 15.78 -8.20
C ASP A 83 0.45 14.44 -8.90
N GLU A 84 -0.44 14.39 -9.87
CA GLU A 84 -0.72 13.21 -10.68
C GLU A 84 0.36 12.92 -11.74
N THR A 85 1.27 13.87 -12.04
CA THR A 85 2.33 13.66 -13.02
C THR A 85 3.34 12.60 -12.58
N ILE A 86 3.45 12.34 -11.28
CA ILE A 86 4.29 11.28 -10.74
C ILE A 86 3.83 9.87 -11.11
N TRP A 87 2.58 9.70 -11.58
CA TRP A 87 2.03 8.40 -11.94
C TRP A 87 2.61 7.82 -13.24
N GLU A 88 3.16 8.67 -14.08
CA GLU A 88 3.94 8.26 -15.26
C GLU A 88 5.35 7.75 -14.90
N GLN A 89 5.71 7.89 -13.63
CA GLN A 89 6.98 7.47 -13.05
C GLN A 89 6.73 6.42 -11.94
N TYR A 90 7.73 6.12 -11.15
CA TYR A 90 7.61 5.24 -9.98
C TYR A 90 7.03 6.01 -8.78
N GLY A 91 5.84 6.59 -8.96
CA GLY A 91 5.16 7.40 -7.96
C GLY A 91 4.09 6.62 -7.17
N VAL A 92 3.74 7.16 -6.01
CA VAL A 92 2.64 6.64 -5.20
C VAL A 92 1.31 7.03 -5.83
N ARG A 93 0.38 6.09 -5.88
CA ARG A 93 -1.00 6.29 -6.35
C ARG A 93 -2.00 5.98 -5.24
N PRO A 94 -3.20 6.59 -5.27
CA PRO A 94 -4.29 6.23 -4.36
C PRO A 94 -4.54 4.73 -4.24
N SER A 95 -4.52 3.99 -5.35
CA SER A 95 -4.71 2.53 -5.39
C SER A 95 -3.69 1.73 -4.58
N ASN A 96 -2.56 2.33 -4.20
CA ASN A 96 -1.60 1.69 -3.30
C ASN A 96 -2.15 1.51 -1.87
N PHE A 97 -3.16 2.29 -1.47
CA PHE A 97 -3.72 2.30 -0.12
C PHE A 97 -5.25 2.15 -0.09
N ILE A 98 -5.94 2.57 -1.16
CA ILE A 98 -7.39 2.67 -1.23
C ILE A 98 -7.86 1.81 -2.39
N ASN A 99 -8.46 0.66 -2.11
CA ASN A 99 -8.86 -0.31 -3.13
C ASN A 99 -10.38 -0.40 -3.34
N SER A 100 -11.17 0.32 -2.56
CA SER A 100 -12.63 0.37 -2.70
C SER A 100 -13.23 1.62 -2.05
N PRO A 101 -14.48 2.01 -2.39
CA PRO A 101 -15.19 3.12 -1.74
C PRO A 101 -15.46 2.89 -0.23
N SER A 102 -15.36 1.65 0.25
CA SER A 102 -15.54 1.32 1.67
C SER A 102 -14.25 1.50 2.49
N SER A 103 -13.13 1.85 1.86
CA SER A 103 -11.90 2.15 2.60
C SER A 103 -12.10 3.36 3.51
N VAL A 104 -11.64 3.24 4.76
CA VAL A 104 -11.71 4.35 5.73
C VAL A 104 -10.90 5.59 5.29
N PHE A 105 -10.01 5.42 4.33
CA PHE A 105 -9.17 6.49 3.77
C PHE A 105 -9.77 7.11 2.49
N TYR A 106 -10.92 6.60 2.00
CA TYR A 106 -11.47 7.00 0.71
C TYR A 106 -11.96 8.45 0.72
N GLU A 107 -12.77 8.85 1.70
CA GLU A 107 -13.41 10.17 1.72
C GLU A 107 -12.39 11.32 1.67
N ASP A 108 -11.30 11.20 2.43
CA ASP A 108 -10.24 12.21 2.49
C ASP A 108 -9.39 12.29 1.21
N ASN A 109 -9.50 11.30 0.32
CA ASN A 109 -8.69 11.16 -0.89
C ASN A 109 -9.56 10.96 -2.16
N ALA A 110 -10.87 11.17 -2.07
CA ALA A 110 -11.83 10.84 -3.15
C ALA A 110 -11.49 11.53 -4.48
N GLU A 111 -11.05 12.79 -4.44
CA GLU A 111 -10.63 13.53 -5.64
C GLU A 111 -9.47 12.85 -6.36
N MET A 112 -8.43 12.48 -5.62
CA MET A 112 -7.25 11.82 -6.20
C MET A 112 -7.55 10.40 -6.67
N VAL A 113 -8.45 9.68 -5.97
CA VAL A 113 -8.95 8.37 -6.42
C VAL A 113 -9.69 8.51 -7.75
N GLU A 114 -10.57 9.49 -7.91
CA GLU A 114 -11.31 9.70 -9.15
C GLU A 114 -10.37 10.09 -10.31
N LYS A 115 -9.36 10.91 -10.04
CA LYS A 115 -8.31 11.23 -11.02
C LYS A 115 -7.53 9.97 -11.45
N GLU A 116 -7.16 9.09 -10.51
CA GLU A 116 -6.48 7.84 -10.88
C GLU A 116 -7.38 6.91 -11.69
N LEU A 117 -8.66 6.80 -11.32
CA LEU A 117 -9.64 6.02 -12.09
C LEU A 117 -9.73 6.52 -13.54
N GLN A 118 -9.81 7.84 -13.73
CA GLN A 118 -9.84 8.44 -15.06
C GLN A 118 -8.52 8.22 -15.80
N TYR A 119 -7.38 8.43 -15.14
CA TYR A 119 -6.04 8.16 -15.70
C TYR A 119 -5.93 6.71 -16.21
N LEU A 120 -6.40 5.74 -15.43
CA LEU A 120 -6.35 4.32 -15.83
C LEU A 120 -7.26 4.02 -17.02
N LEU A 121 -8.43 4.68 -17.12
CA LEU A 121 -9.34 4.53 -18.27
C LEU A 121 -8.72 5.15 -19.53
N ASP A 122 -8.15 6.34 -19.43
CA ASP A 122 -7.57 7.09 -20.55
C ASP A 122 -6.29 6.42 -21.08
N THR A 123 -5.52 5.81 -20.18
CA THR A 123 -4.26 5.12 -20.54
C THR A 123 -4.44 3.62 -20.79
N LYS A 124 -5.68 3.11 -20.73
CA LYS A 124 -5.97 1.68 -20.93
C LYS A 124 -5.56 1.23 -22.33
N PRO A 125 -4.59 0.32 -22.48
CA PRO A 125 -4.22 -0.21 -23.77
C PRO A 125 -5.33 -1.11 -24.36
N LYS A 126 -5.32 -1.31 -25.69
CA LYS A 126 -6.33 -2.12 -26.38
C LYS A 126 -6.39 -3.56 -25.89
N ASP A 127 -5.24 -4.11 -25.50
CA ASP A 127 -5.11 -5.46 -24.93
C ASP A 127 -5.38 -5.51 -23.41
N GLY A 128 -5.61 -4.35 -22.77
CA GLY A 128 -5.87 -4.25 -21.32
C GLY A 128 -4.65 -4.46 -20.45
N VAL A 129 -3.44 -4.44 -21.03
CA VAL A 129 -2.18 -4.69 -20.28
C VAL A 129 -1.38 -3.40 -20.18
N TRP A 130 -1.47 -2.71 -19.04
CA TRP A 130 -0.67 -1.50 -18.77
C TRP A 130 0.82 -1.83 -18.70
N GLY A 131 1.64 -0.90 -19.22
CA GLY A 131 3.09 -0.95 -19.08
C GLY A 131 3.55 -0.76 -17.62
N ILE A 132 4.84 -0.98 -17.40
CA ILE A 132 5.50 -0.58 -16.14
C ILE A 132 6.09 0.83 -16.28
N THR A 133 6.17 1.55 -15.18
CA THR A 133 6.65 2.95 -15.12
C THR A 133 8.12 3.06 -14.68
N TRP A 134 8.83 1.95 -14.60
CA TRP A 134 10.23 1.92 -14.21
C TRP A 134 11.06 1.06 -15.16
N THR A 135 12.38 1.20 -15.10
CA THR A 135 13.34 0.46 -15.91
C THR A 135 14.62 0.23 -15.14
N TRP A 136 15.41 -0.76 -15.57
CA TRP A 136 16.70 -1.13 -14.98
C TRP A 136 17.84 -0.77 -15.95
N PHE A 137 17.85 0.44 -16.43
CA PHE A 137 18.72 0.93 -17.52
C PHE A 137 20.18 0.46 -17.42
N ASP A 138 20.76 0.54 -16.23
CA ASP A 138 22.18 0.24 -16.04
C ASP A 138 22.51 -1.26 -16.13
N ASN A 139 21.50 -2.12 -16.09
CA ASN A 139 21.68 -3.56 -16.08
C ASN A 139 21.15 -4.27 -17.33
N MET A 140 20.61 -3.55 -18.32
CA MET A 140 20.00 -4.16 -19.51
C MET A 140 21.00 -4.99 -20.33
N ALA A 141 22.26 -4.56 -20.44
CA ALA A 141 23.27 -5.31 -21.17
C ALA A 141 23.59 -6.69 -20.53
N GLN A 142 23.49 -6.79 -19.21
CA GLN A 142 23.82 -8.02 -18.47
C GLN A 142 22.58 -8.90 -18.25
N TYR A 143 21.41 -8.31 -18.04
CA TYR A 143 20.20 -9.03 -17.62
C TYR A 143 19.00 -8.84 -18.55
N GLY A 144 19.24 -8.46 -19.84
CA GLY A 144 18.18 -8.10 -20.77
C GLY A 144 17.05 -9.11 -20.88
N ASP A 145 17.38 -10.39 -21.09
CA ASP A 145 16.37 -11.46 -21.22
C ASP A 145 15.61 -11.69 -19.91
N ALA A 146 16.30 -11.68 -18.76
CA ALA A 146 15.68 -11.80 -17.45
C ALA A 146 14.79 -10.59 -17.14
N PHE A 147 15.18 -9.40 -17.58
CA PHE A 147 14.37 -8.20 -17.43
C PHE A 147 13.09 -8.27 -18.25
N ILE A 148 13.14 -8.69 -19.52
CA ILE A 148 11.96 -8.85 -20.38
C ILE A 148 10.96 -9.82 -19.75
N LEU A 149 11.44 -10.95 -19.22
CA LEU A 149 10.58 -11.90 -18.53
C LEU A 149 9.94 -11.31 -17.26
N SER A 150 10.74 -10.62 -16.45
CA SER A 150 10.29 -9.94 -15.23
C SER A 150 9.29 -8.83 -15.55
N GLU A 151 9.54 -8.04 -16.60
CA GLU A 151 8.64 -7.00 -17.09
C GLU A 151 7.26 -7.57 -17.44
N ASN A 152 7.20 -8.71 -18.15
CA ASN A 152 5.95 -9.36 -18.50
C ASN A 152 5.15 -9.81 -17.26
N TRP A 153 5.84 -10.32 -16.23
CA TRP A 153 5.19 -10.67 -14.96
C TRP A 153 4.63 -9.44 -14.25
N TRP A 154 5.39 -8.34 -14.22
CA TRP A 154 4.94 -7.09 -13.63
C TRP A 154 3.77 -6.48 -14.39
N LYS A 155 3.78 -6.51 -15.73
CA LYS A 155 2.64 -6.08 -16.56
C LYS A 155 1.38 -6.89 -16.24
N GLY A 156 1.51 -8.20 -16.11
CA GLY A 156 0.40 -9.08 -15.70
C GLY A 156 -0.15 -8.70 -14.31
N SER A 157 0.74 -8.47 -13.33
CA SER A 157 0.36 -8.01 -12.00
C SER A 157 -0.35 -6.65 -12.04
N GLN A 158 0.19 -5.67 -12.77
CA GLN A 158 -0.41 -4.35 -12.93
C GLN A 158 -1.79 -4.43 -13.59
N ALA A 159 -1.96 -5.25 -14.63
CA ALA A 159 -3.24 -5.44 -15.30
C ALA A 159 -4.31 -5.96 -14.33
N ILE A 160 -3.96 -6.94 -13.49
CA ILE A 160 -4.86 -7.49 -12.47
C ILE A 160 -5.22 -6.40 -11.44
N MET A 161 -4.24 -5.70 -10.89
CA MET A 161 -4.46 -4.68 -9.86
C MET A 161 -5.30 -3.52 -10.38
N ASN A 162 -4.97 -2.99 -11.55
CA ASN A 162 -5.72 -1.90 -12.17
C ASN A 162 -7.16 -2.32 -12.52
N THR A 163 -7.35 -3.53 -13.03
CA THR A 163 -8.69 -4.07 -13.35
C THR A 163 -9.54 -4.24 -12.09
N LEU A 164 -8.95 -4.78 -11.01
CA LEU A 164 -9.65 -4.92 -9.73
C LEU A 164 -10.01 -3.56 -9.14
N PHE A 165 -9.10 -2.59 -9.21
CA PHE A 165 -9.36 -1.23 -8.75
C PHE A 165 -10.52 -0.59 -9.53
N LEU A 166 -10.48 -0.58 -10.86
CA LEU A 166 -11.56 -0.08 -11.70
C LEU A 166 -12.90 -0.78 -11.40
N ARG A 167 -12.89 -2.10 -11.25
CA ARG A 167 -14.10 -2.88 -10.94
C ARG A 167 -14.67 -2.51 -9.57
N ASN A 168 -13.83 -2.38 -8.55
CA ASN A 168 -14.27 -2.07 -7.19
C ASN A 168 -14.90 -0.68 -7.08
N PHE A 169 -14.58 0.22 -8.01
CA PHE A 169 -15.18 1.55 -8.15
C PHE A 169 -16.27 1.63 -9.23
N GLY A 170 -16.73 0.48 -9.78
CA GLY A 170 -17.84 0.43 -10.74
C GLY A 170 -17.52 1.05 -12.09
N LYS A 171 -16.25 1.08 -12.50
CA LYS A 171 -15.80 1.62 -13.80
C LYS A 171 -15.64 0.52 -14.87
N LEU A 172 -15.86 -0.75 -14.51
CA LEU A 172 -15.89 -1.92 -15.40
C LEU A 172 -17.13 -2.75 -15.13
#